data_a9c0f001982268ef5fa5b35945d3c072
#
_entry.id   a9c0f001982268ef5fa5b35945d3c072
#
_cell.length_a   1.000
_cell.length_b   1.000
_cell.length_c   1.000
_cell.angle_alpha   90.00
_cell.angle_beta   90.00
_cell.angle_gamma   90.00
#
_symmetry.space_group_name_H-M   'P 1'
#
loop_
_entity.id
_entity.type
_entity.pdbx_description
1 polymer ?
#
loop_
_entity_poly.entity_id
_entity_poly.type
_entity_poly.pdbx_seq_one_letter_code
_entity_poly.pdbx_strand_id
1 'polypeptide(L)'
;YRNYELFCDLIQEFLNDNPDMGVSNIYDGLEHLTCAEIKLDDDDDNAQEIFERINSTGVPLSLSDKIRNFVLMTDTDQDRLYEDYWLKAEQILSKDQLEGFFLDYLNFKMDGFAKESTAYDEFKALYARGQYTNESMLEEIYHYVQQYHAFYYGDEKRFSSTVNHLLRSLQTLKQTTVYLFLFSVFDDFDAGVIDDETLCKVLRLLLNYSIRRLICEVGSNSLRGLYKTLYGRVFNRPENKNNYYDSIVSFLLQLTSKDVMPSDAEFVAALKERNLYRKKVQFTRDYTG
;
A
#
# COMPACT_ATOMS: atom_id res chain seq x y z
N TYR A 1 19.50 -20.37 0.10
CA TYR A 1 19.15 -21.63 0.80
C TYR A 1 17.68 -22.01 0.54
N ARG A 2 16.71 -21.13 0.73
CA ARG A 2 15.28 -21.42 0.58
C ARG A 2 14.89 -21.94 -0.81
N ASN A 3 15.42 -21.35 -1.88
CA ASN A 3 15.15 -21.83 -3.25
C ASN A 3 15.76 -23.20 -3.52
N TYR A 4 16.94 -23.48 -2.96
CA TYR A 4 17.56 -24.79 -3.09
C TYR A 4 16.71 -25.88 -2.42
N GLU A 5 16.24 -25.63 -1.20
CA GLU A 5 15.34 -26.56 -0.50
C GLU A 5 14.03 -26.77 -1.28
N LEU A 6 13.42 -25.70 -1.78
CA LEU A 6 12.24 -25.78 -2.61
C LEU A 6 12.46 -26.64 -3.86
N PHE A 7 13.58 -26.46 -4.56
CA PHE A 7 13.88 -27.30 -5.73
C PHE A 7 14.11 -28.76 -5.35
N CYS A 8 14.76 -29.05 -4.23
CA CYS A 8 14.91 -30.41 -3.74
C CYS A 8 13.56 -31.06 -3.45
N ASP A 9 12.65 -30.33 -2.79
CA ASP A 9 11.31 -30.81 -2.47
C ASP A 9 10.50 -31.07 -3.74
N LEU A 10 10.49 -30.14 -4.70
CA LEU A 10 9.78 -30.29 -5.98
C LEU A 10 10.32 -31.47 -6.81
N ILE A 11 11.63 -31.67 -6.83
CA ILE A 11 12.23 -32.82 -7.51
C ILE A 11 11.80 -34.11 -6.83
N GLN A 12 11.80 -34.16 -5.50
CA GLN A 12 11.38 -35.35 -4.76
C GLN A 12 9.91 -35.66 -4.96
N GLU A 13 9.04 -34.64 -4.95
CA GLU A 13 7.61 -34.77 -5.23
C GLU A 13 7.38 -35.31 -6.65
N PHE A 14 8.04 -34.72 -7.65
CA PHE A 14 7.94 -35.20 -9.05
C PHE A 14 8.36 -36.65 -9.22
N LEU A 15 9.45 -37.06 -8.57
CA LEU A 15 9.92 -38.47 -8.64
C LEU A 15 8.98 -39.44 -7.91
N ASN A 16 8.34 -39.04 -6.84
CA ASN A 16 7.35 -39.82 -6.13
C ASN A 16 6.08 -40.01 -6.98
N ASP A 17 5.65 -39.00 -7.71
CA ASP A 17 4.47 -39.03 -8.57
C ASP A 17 4.74 -39.74 -9.89
N ASN A 18 6.00 -39.90 -10.28
CA ASN A 18 6.44 -40.54 -11.53
C ASN A 18 7.47 -41.67 -11.27
N PRO A 19 7.05 -42.81 -10.72
CA PRO A 19 7.96 -43.87 -10.28
C PRO A 19 8.86 -44.48 -11.40
N ASP A 20 8.44 -44.32 -12.66
CA ASP A 20 9.20 -44.78 -13.84
C ASP A 20 10.28 -43.78 -14.28
N MET A 21 10.38 -42.59 -13.62
CA MET A 21 11.36 -41.57 -13.92
C MET A 21 12.43 -41.50 -12.84
N GLY A 22 13.66 -41.13 -13.24
CA GLY A 22 14.80 -40.89 -12.36
C GLY A 22 15.32 -39.47 -12.49
N VAL A 23 16.28 -39.12 -11.65
CA VAL A 23 16.98 -37.79 -11.69
C VAL A 23 17.60 -37.54 -13.08
N SER A 24 18.05 -38.62 -13.79
CA SER A 24 18.55 -38.49 -15.16
C SER A 24 17.53 -37.92 -16.14
N ASN A 25 16.24 -38.27 -16.00
CA ASN A 25 15.21 -37.73 -16.88
C ASN A 25 15.01 -36.23 -16.67
N ILE A 26 15.17 -35.74 -15.43
CA ILE A 26 15.13 -34.31 -15.13
C ILE A 26 16.34 -33.61 -15.75
N TYR A 27 17.52 -34.23 -15.65
CA TYR A 27 18.74 -33.71 -16.25
C TYR A 27 18.65 -33.67 -17.79
N ASP A 28 18.15 -34.72 -18.42
CA ASP A 28 17.87 -34.76 -19.85
C ASP A 28 16.89 -33.66 -20.28
N GLY A 29 15.89 -33.37 -19.44
CA GLY A 29 14.95 -32.27 -19.64
C GLY A 29 15.66 -30.90 -19.63
N LEU A 30 16.62 -30.69 -18.75
CA LEU A 30 17.42 -29.46 -18.71
C LEU A 30 18.26 -29.26 -19.99
N GLU A 31 18.80 -30.33 -20.54
CA GLU A 31 19.57 -30.27 -21.80
C GLU A 31 18.72 -29.88 -23.03
N HIS A 32 17.39 -30.08 -22.96
CA HIS A 32 16.45 -29.67 -23.99
C HIS A 32 15.95 -28.22 -23.85
N LEU A 33 16.34 -27.50 -22.77
CA LEU A 33 15.99 -26.09 -22.62
C LEU A 33 16.78 -25.25 -23.64
N THR A 34 16.06 -24.39 -24.32
CA THR A 34 16.65 -23.44 -25.27
C THR A 34 16.63 -22.05 -24.61
N CYS A 35 17.78 -21.44 -24.49
CA CYS A 35 17.95 -20.06 -24.01
C CYS A 35 18.26 -19.13 -25.18
N ALA A 36 17.57 -18.00 -25.27
CA ALA A 36 17.93 -16.90 -26.14
C ALA A 36 18.75 -15.87 -25.38
N GLU A 37 19.99 -15.64 -25.79
CA GLU A 37 20.83 -14.57 -25.27
C GLU A 37 20.61 -13.31 -26.12
N ILE A 38 20.23 -12.21 -25.49
CA ILE A 38 20.09 -10.89 -26.14
C ILE A 38 21.19 -10.01 -25.55
N LYS A 39 22.14 -9.62 -26.39
CA LYS A 39 23.18 -8.64 -26.04
C LYS A 39 22.66 -7.25 -26.37
N LEU A 40 22.73 -6.37 -25.38
CA LEU A 40 22.37 -4.96 -25.53
C LEU A 40 23.63 -4.17 -25.88
N ASP A 41 23.47 -3.13 -26.69
CA ASP A 41 24.53 -2.15 -26.96
C ASP A 41 24.35 -1.01 -25.95
N ASP A 42 25.36 -0.77 -25.13
CA ASP A 42 25.31 0.19 -24.03
C ASP A 42 25.04 1.64 -24.50
N ASP A 43 25.33 1.95 -25.76
CA ASP A 43 25.19 3.30 -26.31
C ASP A 43 23.80 3.55 -26.94
N ASP A 44 23.13 2.52 -27.47
CA ASP A 44 21.90 2.68 -28.28
C ASP A 44 20.66 1.99 -27.68
N ASP A 45 20.83 0.98 -26.80
CA ASP A 45 19.73 0.17 -26.30
C ASP A 45 19.27 0.59 -24.90
N ASN A 46 17.97 0.83 -24.75
CA ASN A 46 17.34 0.99 -23.44
C ASN A 46 17.04 -0.39 -22.83
N ALA A 47 17.95 -0.87 -22.00
CA ALA A 47 17.86 -2.18 -21.33
C ALA A 47 16.51 -2.39 -20.63
N GLN A 48 15.98 -1.35 -20.00
CA GLN A 48 14.71 -1.40 -19.29
C GLN A 48 13.53 -1.57 -20.24
N GLU A 49 13.49 -0.84 -21.34
CA GLU A 49 12.42 -0.95 -22.34
C GLU A 49 12.41 -2.33 -23.00
N ILE A 50 13.59 -2.87 -23.30
CA ILE A 50 13.75 -4.22 -23.87
C ILE A 50 13.28 -5.27 -22.86
N PHE A 51 13.69 -5.16 -21.60
CA PHE A 51 13.24 -6.05 -20.52
C PHE A 51 11.72 -6.03 -20.35
N GLU A 52 11.09 -4.86 -20.35
CA GLU A 52 9.63 -4.71 -20.25
C GLU A 52 8.91 -5.35 -21.46
N ARG A 53 9.42 -5.17 -22.67
CA ARG A 53 8.86 -5.77 -23.89
C ARG A 53 8.94 -7.29 -23.89
N ILE A 54 10.06 -7.86 -23.51
CA ILE A 54 10.23 -9.32 -23.43
C ILE A 54 9.28 -9.92 -22.38
N ASN A 55 9.19 -9.32 -21.21
CA ASN A 55 8.30 -9.79 -20.15
C ASN A 55 6.81 -9.59 -20.48
N SER A 56 6.46 -8.70 -21.41
CA SER A 56 5.06 -8.52 -21.84
C SER A 56 4.48 -9.75 -22.59
N THR A 57 5.33 -10.62 -23.09
CA THR A 57 4.94 -11.85 -23.84
C THR A 57 4.75 -13.07 -22.92
N GLY A 58 5.14 -12.98 -21.65
CA GLY A 58 5.04 -14.04 -20.64
C GLY A 58 4.04 -13.73 -19.53
N VAL A 59 4.39 -14.11 -18.29
CA VAL A 59 3.63 -13.71 -17.09
C VAL A 59 3.88 -12.21 -16.84
N PRO A 60 2.84 -11.38 -16.87
CA PRO A 60 3.02 -9.94 -16.69
C PRO A 60 3.69 -9.62 -15.37
N LEU A 61 4.66 -8.70 -15.39
CA LEU A 61 5.24 -8.15 -14.18
C LEU A 61 4.19 -7.37 -13.38
N SER A 62 4.20 -7.56 -12.09
CA SER A 62 3.40 -6.74 -11.17
C SER A 62 3.90 -5.29 -11.15
N LEU A 63 3.12 -4.36 -10.61
CA LEU A 63 3.51 -2.95 -10.48
C LEU A 63 4.78 -2.82 -9.63
N SER A 64 4.85 -3.53 -8.51
CA SER A 64 6.03 -3.53 -7.64
C SER A 64 7.28 -4.07 -8.34
N ASP A 65 7.14 -5.16 -9.14
CA ASP A 65 8.26 -5.68 -9.94
C ASP A 65 8.78 -4.66 -10.96
N LYS A 66 7.86 -3.95 -11.64
CA LYS A 66 8.22 -2.89 -12.61
C LYS A 66 8.93 -1.73 -11.94
N ILE A 67 8.42 -1.26 -10.80
CA ILE A 67 9.01 -0.17 -10.03
C ILE A 67 10.40 -0.57 -9.52
N ARG A 68 10.54 -1.78 -8.96
CA ARG A 68 11.83 -2.30 -8.52
C ARG A 68 12.86 -2.26 -9.63
N ASN A 69 12.51 -2.80 -10.79
CA ASN A 69 13.41 -2.83 -11.91
C ASN A 69 13.77 -1.41 -12.40
N PHE A 70 12.81 -0.50 -12.41
CA PHE A 70 13.04 0.89 -12.81
C PHE A 70 14.06 1.58 -11.91
N VAL A 71 13.96 1.41 -10.58
CA VAL A 71 14.84 2.12 -9.63
C VAL A 71 16.18 1.42 -9.36
N LEU A 72 16.33 0.14 -9.72
CA LEU A 72 17.53 -0.63 -9.42
C LEU A 72 18.36 -0.98 -10.66
N MET A 73 17.72 -1.25 -11.82
CA MET A 73 18.35 -1.93 -12.96
C MET A 73 19.51 -1.16 -13.59
N THR A 74 19.52 0.17 -13.48
CA THR A 74 20.54 1.04 -14.07
C THR A 74 21.54 1.60 -13.06
N ASP A 75 21.45 1.18 -11.79
CA ASP A 75 22.32 1.69 -10.73
C ASP A 75 23.56 0.84 -10.56
N THR A 76 24.70 1.48 -10.39
CA THR A 76 25.98 0.80 -10.13
C THR A 76 26.03 0.15 -8.76
N ASP A 77 25.26 0.67 -7.79
CA ASP A 77 25.14 0.18 -6.41
C ASP A 77 23.89 -0.68 -6.18
N GLN A 78 23.40 -1.33 -7.25
CA GLN A 78 22.15 -2.08 -7.26
C GLN A 78 22.00 -3.04 -6.07
N ASP A 79 23.02 -3.83 -5.75
CA ASP A 79 22.97 -4.83 -4.68
C ASP A 79 22.79 -4.16 -3.31
N ARG A 80 23.53 -3.09 -3.04
CA ARG A 80 23.42 -2.31 -1.80
C ARG A 80 22.03 -1.69 -1.66
N LEU A 81 21.54 -1.02 -2.71
CA LEU A 81 20.23 -0.37 -2.71
C LEU A 81 19.11 -1.40 -2.54
N TYR A 82 19.25 -2.58 -3.14
CA TYR A 82 18.30 -3.67 -2.95
C TYR A 82 18.26 -4.14 -1.50
N GLU A 83 19.44 -4.42 -0.91
CA GLU A 83 19.53 -4.91 0.48
C GLU A 83 19.11 -3.87 1.51
N ASP A 84 19.48 -2.60 1.29
CA ASP A 84 19.23 -1.52 2.26
C ASP A 84 17.79 -1.06 2.30
N TYR A 85 17.06 -1.13 1.18
CA TYR A 85 15.71 -0.58 1.08
C TYR A 85 14.67 -1.59 0.59
N TRP A 86 14.87 -2.15 -0.61
CA TRP A 86 13.82 -2.95 -1.25
C TRP A 86 13.55 -4.27 -0.54
N LEU A 87 14.61 -5.01 -0.24
CA LEU A 87 14.49 -6.27 0.50
C LEU A 87 13.81 -6.08 1.86
N LYS A 88 14.10 -4.98 2.54
CA LYS A 88 13.44 -4.66 3.82
C LYS A 88 11.95 -4.37 3.63
N ALA A 89 11.57 -3.72 2.53
CA ALA A 89 10.16 -3.51 2.19
C ALA A 89 9.44 -4.84 1.92
N GLU A 90 10.05 -5.75 1.15
CA GLU A 90 9.52 -7.09 0.87
C GLU A 90 9.45 -7.99 2.12
N GLN A 91 10.28 -7.74 3.13
CA GLN A 91 10.24 -8.48 4.40
C GLN A 91 9.06 -8.09 5.30
N ILE A 92 8.56 -6.85 5.18
CA ILE A 92 7.50 -6.33 6.06
C ILE A 92 6.14 -6.26 5.38
N LEU A 93 6.07 -6.18 4.05
CA LEU A 93 4.83 -6.22 3.28
C LEU A 93 4.81 -7.42 2.34
N SER A 94 3.67 -8.12 2.29
CA SER A 94 3.45 -9.14 1.27
C SER A 94 3.38 -8.51 -0.13
N LYS A 95 3.51 -9.34 -1.18
CA LYS A 95 3.43 -8.87 -2.57
C LYS A 95 2.13 -8.11 -2.83
N ASP A 96 0.98 -8.64 -2.42
CA ASP A 96 -0.32 -8.00 -2.60
C ASP A 96 -0.42 -6.66 -1.84
N GLN A 97 0.22 -6.58 -0.67
CA GLN A 97 0.27 -5.33 0.10
C GLN A 97 1.18 -4.29 -0.57
N LEU A 98 2.28 -4.71 -1.20
CA LEU A 98 3.14 -3.80 -1.98
C LEU A 98 2.40 -3.25 -3.20
N GLU A 99 1.61 -4.06 -3.90
CA GLU A 99 0.76 -3.57 -5.00
C GLU A 99 -0.24 -2.51 -4.51
N GLY A 100 -0.94 -2.79 -3.41
CA GLY A 100 -1.85 -1.84 -2.78
C GLY A 100 -1.15 -0.57 -2.30
N PHE A 101 0.03 -0.72 -1.69
CA PHE A 101 0.87 0.38 -1.25
C PHE A 101 1.23 1.32 -2.39
N PHE A 102 1.74 0.80 -3.52
CA PHE A 102 2.14 1.67 -4.63
C PHE A 102 0.96 2.43 -5.24
N LEU A 103 -0.22 1.83 -5.31
CA LEU A 103 -1.42 2.54 -5.76
C LEU A 103 -1.83 3.66 -4.78
N ASP A 104 -1.78 3.40 -3.48
CA ASP A 104 -2.12 4.40 -2.48
C ASP A 104 -1.03 5.48 -2.37
N TYR A 105 0.25 5.12 -2.46
CA TYR A 105 1.38 6.04 -2.50
C TYR A 105 1.29 7.00 -3.70
N LEU A 106 1.04 6.49 -4.90
CA LEU A 106 0.84 7.33 -6.09
C LEU A 106 -0.38 8.25 -5.92
N ASN A 107 -1.49 7.73 -5.40
CA ASN A 107 -2.66 8.55 -5.11
C ASN A 107 -2.40 9.61 -4.04
N PHE A 108 -1.49 9.37 -3.12
CA PHE A 108 -1.06 10.36 -2.12
C PHE A 108 -0.16 11.44 -2.73
N LYS A 109 0.79 11.07 -3.60
CA LYS A 109 1.80 11.99 -4.15
C LYS A 109 1.34 12.80 -5.36
N MET A 110 0.29 12.38 -6.06
CA MET A 110 -0.16 12.98 -7.31
C MET A 110 -1.46 13.75 -7.14
N ASP A 111 -1.73 14.70 -8.03
CA ASP A 111 -2.99 15.47 -8.03
C ASP A 111 -4.18 14.62 -8.51
N GLY A 112 -3.97 13.74 -9.51
CA GLY A 112 -4.97 12.83 -10.06
C GLY A 112 -5.12 11.53 -9.28
N PHE A 113 -5.97 10.62 -9.76
CA PHE A 113 -6.08 9.25 -9.24
C PHE A 113 -5.32 8.28 -10.15
N ALA A 114 -4.33 7.61 -9.60
CA ALA A 114 -3.65 6.52 -10.26
C ALA A 114 -4.61 5.33 -10.42
N LYS A 115 -4.59 4.71 -11.61
CA LYS A 115 -5.28 3.45 -11.91
C LYS A 115 -4.22 2.36 -12.08
N GLU A 116 -4.56 1.12 -11.82
CA GLU A 116 -3.65 -0.02 -12.02
C GLU A 116 -3.01 -0.01 -13.42
N SER A 117 -3.79 0.30 -14.45
CA SER A 117 -3.33 0.33 -15.84
C SER A 117 -2.33 1.46 -16.18
N THR A 118 -2.31 2.53 -15.39
CA THR A 118 -1.45 3.72 -15.64
C THR A 118 -0.43 3.95 -14.54
N ALA A 119 -0.52 3.20 -13.44
CA ALA A 119 0.27 3.44 -12.23
C ALA A 119 1.78 3.46 -12.47
N TYR A 120 2.27 2.59 -13.35
CA TYR A 120 3.70 2.55 -13.67
C TYR A 120 4.18 3.79 -14.44
N ASP A 121 3.42 4.25 -15.40
CA ASP A 121 3.77 5.49 -16.16
C ASP A 121 3.67 6.72 -15.24
N GLU A 122 2.71 6.72 -14.34
CA GLU A 122 2.55 7.76 -13.32
C GLU A 122 3.71 7.75 -12.31
N PHE A 123 4.23 6.58 -11.94
CA PHE A 123 5.43 6.47 -11.12
C PHE A 123 6.66 7.06 -11.84
N LYS A 124 6.87 6.74 -13.10
CA LYS A 124 7.96 7.33 -13.91
C LYS A 124 7.85 8.85 -13.99
N ALA A 125 6.63 9.35 -14.19
CA ALA A 125 6.37 10.80 -14.21
C ALA A 125 6.63 11.46 -12.85
N LEU A 126 6.26 10.81 -11.73
CA LEU A 126 6.57 11.26 -10.38
C LEU A 126 8.08 11.33 -10.17
N TYR A 127 8.80 10.27 -10.51
CA TYR A 127 10.25 10.18 -10.39
C TYR A 127 10.95 11.31 -11.15
N ALA A 128 10.59 11.51 -12.42
CA ALA A 128 11.19 12.55 -13.27
C ALA A 128 10.87 13.98 -12.76
N ARG A 129 9.63 14.22 -12.34
CA ARG A 129 9.20 15.53 -11.82
C ARG A 129 9.87 15.88 -10.49
N GLY A 130 10.05 14.89 -9.62
CA GLY A 130 10.64 15.06 -8.30
C GLY A 130 12.15 15.18 -8.30
N GLN A 131 12.81 15.00 -9.44
CA GLN A 131 14.28 15.00 -9.56
C GLN A 131 14.94 14.01 -8.59
N TYR A 132 14.31 12.87 -8.37
CA TYR A 132 14.84 11.83 -7.51
C TYR A 132 16.11 11.20 -8.08
N THR A 133 17.02 10.83 -7.18
CA THR A 133 18.00 9.78 -7.44
C THR A 133 17.37 8.42 -7.08
N ASN A 134 17.96 7.31 -7.56
CA ASN A 134 17.46 5.99 -7.20
C ASN A 134 17.45 5.78 -5.68
N GLU A 135 18.51 6.18 -4.99
CA GLU A 135 18.61 6.07 -3.54
C GLU A 135 17.55 6.92 -2.82
N SER A 136 17.39 8.20 -3.17
CA SER A 136 16.39 9.05 -2.52
C SER A 136 14.96 8.59 -2.77
N MET A 137 14.67 8.01 -3.92
CA MET A 137 13.37 7.39 -4.20
C MET A 137 13.15 6.14 -3.35
N LEU A 138 14.16 5.29 -3.21
CA LEU A 138 14.09 4.08 -2.38
C LEU A 138 13.97 4.41 -0.88
N GLU A 139 14.67 5.44 -0.40
CA GLU A 139 14.50 5.97 0.97
C GLU A 139 13.06 6.41 1.20
N GLU A 140 12.51 7.20 0.29
CA GLU A 140 11.13 7.68 0.39
C GLU A 140 10.13 6.50 0.33
N ILE A 141 10.28 5.57 -0.60
CA ILE A 141 9.45 4.36 -0.69
C ILE A 141 9.49 3.60 0.63
N TYR A 142 10.69 3.35 1.17
CA TYR A 142 10.84 2.57 2.40
C TYR A 142 10.24 3.30 3.61
N HIS A 143 10.37 4.62 3.70
CA HIS A 143 9.70 5.44 4.73
C HIS A 143 8.19 5.22 4.71
N TYR A 144 7.54 5.36 3.55
CA TYR A 144 6.09 5.18 3.45
C TYR A 144 5.65 3.71 3.55
N VAL A 145 6.49 2.76 3.15
CA VAL A 145 6.24 1.32 3.38
C VAL A 145 6.17 1.01 4.89
N GLN A 146 7.04 1.60 5.71
CA GLN A 146 6.99 1.44 7.16
C GLN A 146 5.71 2.03 7.76
N GLN A 147 5.27 3.20 7.28
CA GLN A 147 3.98 3.78 7.70
C GLN A 147 2.82 2.88 7.26
N TYR A 148 2.82 2.40 6.03
CA TYR A 148 1.77 1.52 5.50
C TYR A 148 1.68 0.19 6.27
N HIS A 149 2.82 -0.39 6.62
CA HIS A 149 2.87 -1.55 7.51
C HIS A 149 2.22 -1.26 8.87
N ALA A 150 2.51 -0.09 9.45
CA ALA A 150 1.91 0.31 10.71
C ALA A 150 0.39 0.49 10.63
N PHE A 151 -0.16 0.94 9.48
CA PHE A 151 -1.61 1.03 9.27
C PHE A 151 -2.30 -0.34 9.33
N TYR A 152 -1.61 -1.41 8.89
CA TYR A 152 -2.13 -2.78 8.91
C TYR A 152 -1.95 -3.47 10.26
N TYR A 153 -0.75 -3.38 10.83
CA TYR A 153 -0.35 -4.23 11.95
C TYR A 153 -0.13 -3.47 13.26
N GLY A 154 -0.01 -2.15 13.16
CA GLY A 154 0.54 -1.34 14.24
C GLY A 154 2.07 -1.44 14.28
N ASP A 155 2.67 -0.71 15.21
CA ASP A 155 4.10 -0.78 15.55
C ASP A 155 4.27 -0.50 17.04
N GLU A 156 4.48 -1.57 17.82
CA GLU A 156 4.57 -1.47 19.28
C GLU A 156 5.86 -0.80 19.78
N LYS A 157 6.86 -0.67 18.90
CA LYS A 157 8.10 0.05 19.21
C LYS A 157 7.95 1.55 19.02
N ARG A 158 7.06 1.96 18.12
CA ARG A 158 6.91 3.36 17.70
C ARG A 158 5.72 4.04 18.36
N PHE A 159 4.62 3.33 18.62
CA PHE A 159 3.36 3.91 19.07
C PHE A 159 2.89 3.33 20.40
N SER A 160 2.08 4.12 21.11
CA SER A 160 1.39 3.65 22.32
C SER A 160 0.44 2.47 22.00
N SER A 161 0.08 1.71 23.02
CA SER A 161 -0.90 0.63 22.89
C SER A 161 -2.25 1.12 22.39
N THR A 162 -2.63 2.36 22.71
CA THR A 162 -3.88 2.99 22.28
C THR A 162 -3.84 3.28 20.77
N VAL A 163 -2.75 3.90 20.25
CA VAL A 163 -2.57 4.14 18.82
C VAL A 163 -2.63 2.82 18.05
N ASN A 164 -1.88 1.81 18.50
CA ASN A 164 -1.87 0.49 17.87
C ASN A 164 -3.25 -0.15 17.84
N HIS A 165 -4.02 -0.05 18.92
CA HIS A 165 -5.40 -0.55 18.95
C HIS A 165 -6.31 0.17 17.96
N LEU A 166 -6.20 1.48 17.83
CA LEU A 166 -7.00 2.28 16.90
C LEU A 166 -6.66 1.97 15.44
N LEU A 167 -5.38 1.79 15.10
CA LEU A 167 -4.94 1.38 13.76
C LEU A 167 -5.53 0.00 13.38
N ARG A 168 -5.42 -0.99 14.27
CA ARG A 168 -6.03 -2.33 14.06
C ARG A 168 -7.55 -2.26 13.94
N SER A 169 -8.20 -1.32 14.63
CA SER A 169 -9.65 -1.11 14.54
C SER A 169 -10.05 -0.53 13.18
N LEU A 170 -9.31 0.42 12.64
CA LEU A 170 -9.50 0.96 11.27
C LEU A 170 -9.30 -0.14 10.22
N GLN A 171 -8.27 -0.97 10.40
CA GLN A 171 -8.01 -2.11 9.52
C GLN A 171 -9.14 -3.14 9.58
N THR A 172 -9.69 -3.43 10.75
CA THR A 172 -10.84 -4.34 10.92
C THR A 172 -12.09 -3.83 10.18
N LEU A 173 -12.27 -2.52 10.06
CA LEU A 173 -13.34 -1.91 9.26
C LEU A 173 -13.02 -1.91 7.76
N LYS A 174 -11.83 -2.36 7.34
CA LYS A 174 -11.34 -2.33 5.95
C LYS A 174 -11.41 -0.93 5.31
N GLN A 175 -11.18 0.12 6.10
CA GLN A 175 -11.22 1.51 5.67
C GLN A 175 -9.86 1.96 5.11
N THR A 176 -9.35 1.25 4.10
CA THR A 176 -8.02 1.52 3.52
C THR A 176 -7.91 2.90 2.86
N THR A 177 -9.03 3.47 2.42
CA THR A 177 -9.04 4.82 1.82
C THR A 177 -8.55 5.91 2.76
N VAL A 178 -8.60 5.70 4.09
CA VAL A 178 -8.10 6.63 5.10
C VAL A 178 -6.57 6.76 5.06
N TYR A 179 -5.86 5.79 4.50
CA TYR A 179 -4.40 5.79 4.41
C TYR A 179 -3.87 7.00 3.64
N LEU A 180 -4.61 7.49 2.63
CA LEU A 180 -4.25 8.69 1.88
C LEU A 180 -4.14 9.95 2.75
N PHE A 181 -4.93 10.02 3.82
CA PHE A 181 -4.82 11.09 4.82
C PHE A 181 -3.79 10.78 5.89
N LEU A 182 -3.70 9.51 6.30
CA LEU A 182 -2.80 9.09 7.36
C LEU A 182 -1.32 9.26 7.01
N PHE A 183 -0.91 9.12 5.75
CA PHE A 183 0.46 9.41 5.34
C PHE A 183 0.91 10.81 5.81
N SER A 184 0.13 11.85 5.53
CA SER A 184 0.47 13.21 5.98
C SER A 184 0.40 13.39 7.50
N VAL A 185 -0.55 12.72 8.17
CA VAL A 185 -0.67 12.77 9.65
C VAL A 185 0.53 12.11 10.31
N PHE A 186 1.02 11.01 9.74
CA PHE A 186 2.19 10.30 10.26
C PHE A 186 3.49 11.05 9.96
N ASP A 187 3.59 11.75 8.81
CA ASP A 187 4.69 12.67 8.55
C ASP A 187 4.74 13.79 9.59
N ASP A 188 3.59 14.38 9.95
CA ASP A 188 3.50 15.37 11.02
C ASP A 188 3.86 14.80 12.41
N PHE A 189 3.51 13.55 12.68
CA PHE A 189 3.89 12.85 13.90
C PHE A 189 5.41 12.63 13.97
N ASP A 190 6.01 12.14 12.88
CA ASP A 190 7.45 11.90 12.78
C ASP A 190 8.27 13.19 12.87
N ALA A 191 7.72 14.29 12.33
CA ALA A 191 8.30 15.60 12.44
C ALA A 191 8.10 16.28 13.82
N GLY A 192 7.38 15.62 14.75
CA GLY A 192 7.07 16.17 16.07
C GLY A 192 6.08 17.33 16.06
N VAL A 193 5.32 17.50 14.98
CA VAL A 193 4.24 18.51 14.88
C VAL A 193 3.06 18.14 15.77
N ILE A 194 2.79 16.85 15.90
CA ILE A 194 1.79 16.30 16.81
C ILE A 194 2.39 15.21 17.71
N ASP A 195 1.83 15.08 18.90
CA ASP A 195 2.19 14.05 19.87
C ASP A 195 1.27 12.81 19.79
N ASP A 196 1.59 11.79 20.59
CA ASP A 196 0.81 10.54 20.66
C ASP A 196 -0.65 10.78 21.08
N GLU A 197 -0.88 11.76 22.00
CA GLU A 197 -2.24 12.10 22.44
C GLU A 197 -3.06 12.68 21.28
N THR A 198 -2.48 13.58 20.51
CA THR A 198 -3.13 14.19 19.34
C THR A 198 -3.36 13.14 18.25
N LEU A 199 -2.38 12.26 17.98
CA LEU A 199 -2.54 11.15 17.04
C LEU A 199 -3.67 10.21 17.46
N CYS A 200 -3.76 9.85 18.76
CA CYS A 200 -4.87 9.08 19.31
C CYS A 200 -6.23 9.74 19.06
N LYS A 201 -6.34 11.05 19.27
CA LYS A 201 -7.58 11.82 19.05
C LYS A 201 -7.97 11.79 17.57
N VAL A 202 -7.02 11.99 16.67
CA VAL A 202 -7.25 11.95 15.21
C VAL A 202 -7.71 10.55 14.77
N LEU A 203 -7.03 9.49 15.15
CA LEU A 203 -7.40 8.12 14.79
C LEU A 203 -8.79 7.74 15.35
N ARG A 204 -9.10 8.15 16.58
CA ARG A 204 -10.42 7.93 17.18
C ARG A 204 -11.52 8.69 16.44
N LEU A 205 -11.25 9.90 15.97
CA LEU A 205 -12.18 10.69 15.17
C LEU A 205 -12.46 10.00 13.83
N LEU A 206 -11.43 9.53 13.12
CA LEU A 206 -11.57 8.82 11.85
C LEU A 206 -12.33 7.51 12.01
N LEU A 207 -12.06 6.77 13.08
CA LEU A 207 -12.79 5.55 13.42
C LEU A 207 -14.28 5.86 13.71
N ASN A 208 -14.55 6.90 14.50
CA ASN A 208 -15.91 7.34 14.81
C ASN A 208 -16.66 7.78 13.53
N TYR A 209 -16.02 8.56 12.67
CA TYR A 209 -16.59 8.97 11.39
C TYR A 209 -16.94 7.75 10.52
N SER A 210 -16.03 6.78 10.43
CA SER A 210 -16.24 5.55 9.66
C SER A 210 -17.38 4.70 10.21
N ILE A 211 -17.45 4.51 11.54
CA ILE A 211 -18.49 3.72 12.21
C ILE A 211 -19.86 4.39 12.05
N ARG A 212 -19.96 5.72 12.25
CA ARG A 212 -21.23 6.46 12.08
C ARG A 212 -21.77 6.29 10.68
N ARG A 213 -20.92 6.46 9.66
CA ARG A 213 -21.29 6.31 8.25
C ARG A 213 -21.74 4.88 7.93
N LEU A 214 -21.01 3.88 8.44
CA LEU A 214 -21.36 2.48 8.29
C LEU A 214 -22.75 2.17 8.90
N ILE A 215 -22.99 2.62 10.10
CA ILE A 215 -24.26 2.39 10.81
C ILE A 215 -25.40 3.16 10.15
N CYS A 216 -25.18 4.39 9.71
CA CYS A 216 -26.18 5.21 9.02
C CYS A 216 -26.29 4.93 7.50
N GLU A 217 -25.61 3.90 6.97
CA GLU A 217 -25.64 3.51 5.54
C GLU A 217 -25.24 4.65 4.58
N VAL A 218 -24.38 5.55 5.03
CA VAL A 218 -23.82 6.58 4.15
C VAL A 218 -22.76 5.93 3.25
N GLY A 219 -22.96 6.00 1.95
CA GLY A 219 -22.07 5.37 0.96
C GLY A 219 -20.60 5.78 1.09
N SER A 220 -19.69 4.89 0.76
CA SER A 220 -18.24 5.10 0.90
C SER A 220 -17.53 5.58 -0.39
N ASN A 221 -18.22 5.63 -1.53
CA ASN A 221 -17.60 5.92 -2.84
C ASN A 221 -16.86 7.27 -2.92
N SER A 222 -17.24 8.25 -2.11
CA SER A 222 -16.61 9.57 -2.07
C SER A 222 -15.37 9.63 -1.15
N LEU A 223 -15.20 8.65 -0.25
CA LEU A 223 -14.20 8.73 0.81
C LEU A 223 -12.77 8.76 0.28
N ARG A 224 -12.46 8.06 -0.83
CA ARG A 224 -11.13 8.12 -1.44
C ARG A 224 -10.78 9.56 -1.85
N GLY A 225 -11.70 10.27 -2.50
CA GLY A 225 -11.52 11.68 -2.89
C GLY A 225 -11.44 12.61 -1.69
N LEU A 226 -12.27 12.37 -0.67
CA LEU A 226 -12.23 13.12 0.58
C LEU A 226 -10.86 12.99 1.24
N TYR A 227 -10.41 11.78 1.56
CA TYR A 227 -9.17 11.56 2.29
C TYR A 227 -7.93 12.01 1.52
N LYS A 228 -7.93 11.87 0.19
CA LYS A 228 -6.86 12.41 -0.65
C LYS A 228 -6.67 13.91 -0.49
N THR A 229 -7.75 14.67 -0.38
CA THR A 229 -7.70 16.14 -0.33
C THR A 229 -7.82 16.70 1.08
N LEU A 230 -8.16 15.86 2.07
CA LEU A 230 -8.49 16.29 3.42
C LEU A 230 -7.36 17.08 4.08
N TYR A 231 -6.13 16.55 4.02
CA TYR A 231 -4.99 17.20 4.65
C TYR A 231 -4.75 18.61 4.08
N GLY A 232 -4.65 18.74 2.77
CA GLY A 232 -4.44 20.04 2.11
C GLY A 232 -5.59 21.02 2.33
N ARG A 233 -6.83 20.54 2.48
CA ARG A 233 -8.01 21.38 2.74
C ARG A 233 -8.08 21.86 4.20
N VAL A 234 -7.73 21.00 5.15
CA VAL A 234 -7.73 21.35 6.58
C VAL A 234 -6.55 22.25 6.92
N PHE A 235 -5.36 21.90 6.44
CA PHE A 235 -4.11 22.58 6.77
C PHE A 235 -3.62 23.51 5.65
N ASN A 236 -4.56 24.08 4.87
CA ASN A 236 -4.27 25.11 3.87
C ASN A 236 -3.71 26.40 4.48
N ARG A 237 -3.87 26.58 5.79
CA ARG A 237 -3.28 27.66 6.60
C ARG A 237 -2.39 27.04 7.68
N PRO A 238 -1.11 27.47 7.80
CA PRO A 238 -0.18 26.91 8.79
C PRO A 238 -0.70 26.99 10.23
N GLU A 239 -1.44 28.04 10.57
CA GLU A 239 -2.02 28.24 11.92
C GLU A 239 -3.01 27.13 12.32
N ASN A 240 -3.63 26.43 11.36
CA ASN A 240 -4.54 25.33 11.66
C ASN A 240 -3.83 24.15 12.32
N LYS A 241 -2.50 24.02 12.14
CA LYS A 241 -1.70 23.00 12.84
C LYS A 241 -1.55 23.29 14.33
N ASN A 242 -1.72 24.52 14.79
CA ASN A 242 -1.68 24.85 16.22
C ASN A 242 -2.88 24.24 16.98
N ASN A 243 -4.00 24.01 16.29
CA ASN A 243 -5.20 23.38 16.82
C ASN A 243 -5.55 22.16 15.96
N TYR A 244 -4.60 21.25 15.82
CA TYR A 244 -4.58 20.18 14.84
C TYR A 244 -5.88 19.36 14.82
N TYR A 245 -6.25 18.79 15.97
CA TYR A 245 -7.46 17.98 16.13
C TYR A 245 -8.73 18.78 15.85
N ASP A 246 -8.86 19.97 16.45
CA ASP A 246 -10.06 20.79 16.33
C ASP A 246 -10.27 21.31 14.89
N SER A 247 -9.18 21.53 14.15
CA SER A 247 -9.23 21.89 12.73
C SER A 247 -9.82 20.77 11.89
N ILE A 248 -9.43 19.51 12.14
CA ILE A 248 -10.00 18.34 11.46
C ILE A 248 -11.47 18.15 11.83
N VAL A 249 -11.80 18.25 13.13
CA VAL A 249 -13.19 18.14 13.62
C VAL A 249 -14.09 19.19 12.95
N SER A 250 -13.66 20.46 13.00
CA SER A 250 -14.41 21.58 12.41
C SER A 250 -14.65 21.38 10.93
N PHE A 251 -13.66 20.86 10.22
CA PHE A 251 -13.79 20.56 8.80
C PHE A 251 -14.79 19.42 8.54
N LEU A 252 -14.67 18.30 9.25
CA LEU A 252 -15.55 17.14 9.05
C LEU A 252 -17.02 17.47 9.41
N LEU A 253 -17.26 18.28 10.40
CA LEU A 253 -18.62 18.70 10.79
C LEU A 253 -19.30 19.63 9.75
N GLN A 254 -18.52 20.29 8.88
CA GLN A 254 -19.06 21.13 7.80
C GLN A 254 -19.38 20.31 6.53
N LEU A 255 -18.98 19.05 6.48
CA LEU A 255 -19.26 18.21 5.32
C LEU A 255 -20.75 17.89 5.22
N THR A 256 -21.24 17.88 3.98
CA THR A 256 -22.65 17.63 3.65
C THR A 256 -22.79 16.53 2.60
N SER A 257 -24.02 16.20 2.27
CA SER A 257 -24.33 15.21 1.21
C SER A 257 -23.63 13.87 1.44
N LYS A 258 -22.92 13.37 0.42
CA LYS A 258 -22.23 12.08 0.44
C LYS A 258 -21.06 11.97 1.42
N ASP A 259 -20.54 13.10 1.91
CA ASP A 259 -19.42 13.15 2.84
C ASP A 259 -19.83 13.52 4.27
N VAL A 260 -21.13 13.64 4.53
CA VAL A 260 -21.68 14.03 5.83
C VAL A 260 -21.18 13.14 6.96
N MET A 261 -20.90 13.75 8.11
CA MET A 261 -20.73 13.06 9.39
C MET A 261 -22.11 12.94 10.07
N PRO A 262 -22.68 11.74 10.19
CA PRO A 262 -23.99 11.58 10.81
C PRO A 262 -24.02 12.10 12.25
N SER A 263 -25.10 12.82 12.59
CA SER A 263 -25.32 13.35 13.94
C SER A 263 -25.56 12.24 14.98
N ASP A 264 -25.49 12.58 16.26
CA ASP A 264 -25.79 11.64 17.34
C ASP A 264 -27.23 11.12 17.26
N ALA A 265 -28.18 11.98 16.90
CA ALA A 265 -29.59 11.59 16.76
C ALA A 265 -29.80 10.55 15.64
N GLU A 266 -29.20 10.79 14.46
CA GLU A 266 -29.25 9.84 13.33
C GLU A 266 -28.55 8.53 13.68
N PHE A 267 -27.39 8.59 14.30
CA PHE A 267 -26.62 7.40 14.68
C PHE A 267 -27.38 6.56 15.72
N VAL A 268 -27.96 7.17 16.76
CA VAL A 268 -28.75 6.47 17.79
C VAL A 268 -30.03 5.87 17.19
N ALA A 269 -30.72 6.61 16.30
CA ALA A 269 -31.89 6.10 15.60
C ALA A 269 -31.52 4.87 14.75
N ALA A 270 -30.47 4.97 13.95
CA ALA A 270 -29.99 3.88 13.11
C ALA A 270 -29.56 2.64 13.93
N LEU A 271 -28.92 2.81 15.09
CA LEU A 271 -28.57 1.71 15.99
C LEU A 271 -29.80 0.96 16.54
N LYS A 272 -30.90 1.67 16.82
CA LYS A 272 -32.13 1.06 17.36
C LYS A 272 -32.90 0.26 16.31
N GLU A 273 -32.89 0.73 15.08
CA GLU A 273 -33.67 0.14 13.97
C GLU A 273 -32.94 -1.03 13.30
N ARG A 274 -31.62 -1.11 13.46
CA ARG A 274 -30.82 -2.09 12.72
C ARG A 274 -30.61 -3.39 13.44
N ASN A 275 -30.82 -4.47 12.69
CA ASN A 275 -30.35 -5.79 13.07
C ASN A 275 -28.87 -5.96 12.63
N LEU A 276 -27.95 -5.48 13.46
CA LEU A 276 -26.50 -5.55 13.22
C LEU A 276 -25.99 -6.99 13.02
N TYR A 277 -26.65 -7.98 13.60
CA TYR A 277 -26.28 -9.39 13.44
C TYR A 277 -26.55 -9.93 12.02
N ARG A 278 -27.58 -9.49 11.36
CA ARG A 278 -27.89 -9.93 9.99
C ARG A 278 -26.89 -9.40 8.96
N LYS A 279 -26.38 -8.19 9.17
CA LYS A 279 -25.37 -7.57 8.29
C LYS A 279 -23.94 -8.06 8.55
N LYS A 280 -23.64 -8.50 9.76
CA LYS A 280 -22.31 -9.07 10.07
C LYS A 280 -22.03 -10.34 9.27
N VAL A 281 -23.06 -11.15 8.97
CA VAL A 281 -22.94 -12.34 8.10
C VAL A 281 -22.75 -11.93 6.64
N GLN A 282 -23.38 -10.86 6.17
CA GLN A 282 -23.23 -10.34 4.82
C GLN A 282 -21.88 -9.62 4.67
N PHE A 283 -21.48 -8.84 5.67
CA PHE A 283 -20.20 -8.15 5.73
C PHE A 283 -19.00 -9.12 5.67
N THR A 284 -19.06 -10.25 6.40
CA THR A 284 -18.05 -11.31 6.30
C THR A 284 -18.09 -12.05 4.96
N ARG A 285 -19.26 -12.17 4.32
CA ARG A 285 -19.43 -12.91 3.07
C ARG A 285 -18.98 -12.11 1.84
N ASP A 286 -19.20 -10.79 1.85
CA ASP A 286 -18.82 -9.89 0.74
C ASP A 286 -17.32 -9.50 0.77
N TYR A 287 -16.63 -9.76 1.90
CA TYR A 287 -15.23 -9.40 2.10
C TYR A 287 -14.28 -10.59 2.34
N THR A 288 -14.78 -11.82 2.28
CA THR A 288 -13.99 -13.06 2.36
C THR A 288 -14.06 -13.91 1.09
N GLY A 289 -14.61 -13.35 -0.01
CA GLY A 289 -14.63 -13.93 -1.35
C GLY A 289 -13.47 -13.46 -2.19
#